data_7d1b1f96892b21b5202532db51907215
#
_entry.id   7d1b1f96892b21b5202532db51907215
#
_cell.length_a   1.000
_cell.length_b   1.000
_cell.length_c   1.000
_cell.angle_alpha   90.00
_cell.angle_beta   90.00
_cell.angle_gamma   90.00
#
_symmetry.space_group_name_H-M   'P 1'
#
loop_
_entity.id
_entity.type
_entity.pdbx_description
1 polymer ?
#
loop_
_entity_poly.entity_id
_entity_poly.type
_entity_poly.pdbx_seq_one_letter_code
_entity_poly.pdbx_strand_id
1 'polypeptide(L)'
;PAGAAPVHDWLALYAQDAQGYDNLCELVSMAHLDRPVEEVPHVHIDALEGRTEGLIALTAGGEGALARLLAEDQPGAADAYADRLVRLFPDRVYIEISRRLDPVEGKAEDALLDLAYARDLPIVATNPTCYAEPHFHEAHDVMLCIAESAYVETADRRTSSPDAWMKPAGEMRRLFDDLPEALANTLVVAQRCAVAAPKRKPILPSLAGDIEGEAAMLREQAAAGLDMRLEKLGVVSEAERQPYLERLRFETDIIIQMGFPGYFLIVADFIKWAKDHDIPVGPGRGSGAGSVVAWALTITDLDPLQLGLLFERFLNPERVSMPDFD
;
A
#
# COMPACT_ATOMS: atom_id res chain seq x y z
N PRO A 1 21.29 15.70 24.64
CA PRO A 1 20.79 14.89 25.71
C PRO A 1 20.41 13.50 25.16
N ALA A 2 20.99 12.44 25.72
CA ALA A 2 20.60 11.08 25.37
C ALA A 2 19.14 10.87 25.78
N GLY A 3 18.24 10.65 24.81
CA GLY A 3 16.85 10.30 25.09
C GLY A 3 15.75 11.06 24.34
N ALA A 4 16.06 12.01 23.46
CA ALA A 4 15.03 12.57 22.59
C ALA A 4 14.68 11.55 21.48
N ALA A 5 13.38 11.32 21.25
CA ALA A 5 12.94 10.51 20.10
C ALA A 5 13.45 11.12 18.79
N PRO A 6 13.83 10.31 17.81
CA PRO A 6 14.25 10.82 16.51
C PRO A 6 13.12 11.64 15.88
N VAL A 7 13.46 12.79 15.32
CA VAL A 7 12.52 13.61 14.56
C VAL A 7 12.45 13.06 13.15
N HIS A 8 11.25 12.71 12.67
CA HIS A 8 11.01 12.33 11.31
C HIS A 8 10.44 13.53 10.55
N ASP A 9 11.13 13.93 9.50
CA ASP A 9 10.69 14.98 8.59
C ASP A 9 10.14 14.35 7.30
N TRP A 10 9.23 15.03 6.65
CA TRP A 10 8.67 14.58 5.37
C TRP A 10 9.46 15.15 4.19
N LEU A 11 9.53 14.36 3.12
CA LEU A 11 9.97 14.78 1.80
C LEU A 11 8.99 14.16 0.79
N ALA A 12 8.29 14.99 0.03
CA ALA A 12 7.35 14.51 -0.97
C ALA A 12 8.10 14.12 -2.25
N LEU A 13 7.92 12.89 -2.72
CA LEU A 13 8.55 12.37 -3.93
C LEU A 13 7.50 12.01 -4.96
N TYR A 14 7.69 12.45 -6.20
CA TYR A 14 6.83 12.17 -7.33
C TYR A 14 7.60 11.49 -8.44
N ALA A 15 7.08 10.38 -8.96
CA ALA A 15 7.67 9.69 -10.10
C ALA A 15 7.36 10.43 -11.41
N GLN A 16 8.39 10.72 -12.21
CA GLN A 16 8.28 11.30 -13.53
C GLN A 16 8.10 10.24 -14.62
N ASP A 17 8.72 9.08 -14.41
CA ASP A 17 8.81 7.99 -15.37
C ASP A 17 8.84 6.63 -14.67
N ALA A 18 9.00 5.56 -15.44
CA ALA A 18 9.03 4.20 -14.92
C ALA A 18 10.21 3.94 -13.98
N GLN A 19 11.38 4.54 -14.23
CA GLN A 19 12.54 4.41 -13.36
C GLN A 19 12.29 5.08 -12.01
N GLY A 20 11.69 6.27 -12.01
CA GLY A 20 11.28 6.95 -10.79
C GLY A 20 10.25 6.15 -10.00
N TYR A 21 9.30 5.51 -10.68
CA TYR A 21 8.34 4.63 -10.01
C TYR A 21 9.01 3.42 -9.35
N ASP A 22 9.93 2.77 -10.03
CA ASP A 22 10.68 1.62 -9.47
C ASP A 22 11.55 2.05 -8.28
N ASN A 23 12.25 3.19 -8.37
CA ASN A 23 13.00 3.77 -7.27
C ASN A 23 12.11 4.11 -6.06
N LEU A 24 10.91 4.64 -6.30
CA LEU A 24 9.94 4.92 -5.25
C LEU A 24 9.47 3.63 -4.56
N CYS A 25 9.20 2.57 -5.32
CA CYS A 25 8.85 1.26 -4.77
C CYS A 25 9.98 0.68 -3.90
N GLU A 26 11.25 0.83 -4.34
CA GLU A 26 12.42 0.38 -3.56
C GLU A 26 12.52 1.15 -2.24
N LEU A 27 12.44 2.48 -2.27
CA LEU A 27 12.50 3.32 -1.06
C LEU A 27 11.37 3.00 -0.07
N VAL A 28 10.14 2.80 -0.56
CA VAL A 28 9.01 2.40 0.28
C VAL A 28 9.25 1.01 0.88
N SER A 29 9.77 0.07 0.11
CA SER A 29 10.11 -1.27 0.61
C SER A 29 11.17 -1.22 1.71
N MET A 30 12.25 -0.44 1.51
CA MET A 30 13.29 -0.21 2.53
C MET A 30 12.69 0.39 3.80
N ALA A 31 11.79 1.39 3.65
CA ALA A 31 11.14 2.03 4.79
C ALA A 31 10.34 1.06 5.67
N HIS A 32 9.82 -0.04 5.11
CA HIS A 32 9.01 -1.01 5.84
C HIS A 32 9.76 -2.29 6.22
N LEU A 33 10.74 -2.73 5.41
CA LEU A 33 11.38 -4.04 5.58
C LEU A 33 12.72 -3.98 6.34
N ASP A 34 13.44 -2.87 6.25
CA ASP A 34 14.81 -2.75 6.79
C ASP A 34 14.85 -2.23 8.25
N ARG A 35 13.75 -2.36 8.98
CA ARG A 35 13.63 -1.87 10.36
C ARG A 35 12.67 -2.70 11.21
N PRO A 36 12.71 -2.57 12.55
CA PRO A 36 11.75 -3.17 13.45
C PRO A 36 10.31 -2.72 13.14
N VAL A 37 9.35 -3.64 13.31
CA VAL A 37 7.91 -3.40 13.02
C VAL A 37 7.32 -2.31 13.91
N GLU A 38 7.91 -2.09 15.09
CA GLU A 38 7.47 -1.10 16.08
C GLU A 38 7.88 0.33 15.71
N GLU A 39 8.81 0.50 14.79
CA GLU A 39 9.25 1.82 14.35
C GLU A 39 8.39 2.35 13.22
N VAL A 40 8.10 3.66 13.25
CA VAL A 40 7.40 4.34 12.14
C VAL A 40 8.22 4.16 10.87
N PRO A 41 7.60 3.73 9.75
CA PRO A 41 8.31 3.55 8.48
C PRO A 41 9.01 4.83 8.03
N HIS A 42 10.32 4.77 7.81
CA HIS A 42 11.15 5.88 7.34
C HIS A 42 12.43 5.37 6.68
N VAL A 43 13.11 6.21 5.95
CA VAL A 43 14.45 5.94 5.42
C VAL A 43 15.41 7.05 5.86
N HIS A 44 16.67 6.71 6.07
CA HIS A 44 17.69 7.75 6.21
C HIS A 44 17.90 8.45 4.87
N ILE A 45 18.19 9.74 4.88
CA ILE A 45 18.38 10.52 3.65
C ILE A 45 19.49 9.97 2.74
N ASP A 46 20.48 9.26 3.30
CA ASP A 46 21.53 8.58 2.51
C ASP A 46 20.99 7.45 1.64
N ALA A 47 19.85 6.86 1.99
CA ALA A 47 19.21 5.82 1.17
C ALA A 47 18.71 6.35 -0.19
N LEU A 48 18.59 7.67 -0.33
CA LEU A 48 18.25 8.31 -1.59
C LEU A 48 19.39 8.27 -2.61
N GLU A 49 20.64 8.09 -2.18
CA GLU A 49 21.78 8.03 -3.10
C GLU A 49 21.64 6.86 -4.08
N GLY A 50 21.73 7.17 -5.36
CA GLY A 50 21.52 6.19 -6.45
C GLY A 50 20.05 5.81 -6.74
N ARG A 51 19.06 6.40 -6.03
CA ARG A 51 17.62 6.10 -6.16
C ARG A 51 16.75 7.32 -6.45
N THR A 52 17.34 8.38 -6.97
CA THR A 52 16.64 9.64 -7.25
C THR A 52 16.35 9.87 -8.73
N GLU A 53 16.88 9.05 -9.62
CA GLU A 53 16.60 9.15 -11.05
C GLU A 53 15.11 8.97 -11.30
N GLY A 54 14.54 9.82 -12.16
CA GLY A 54 13.10 9.82 -12.45
C GLY A 54 12.20 10.28 -11.31
N LEU A 55 12.75 10.84 -10.21
CA LEU A 55 11.98 11.41 -9.11
C LEU A 55 12.10 12.92 -9.05
N ILE A 56 10.99 13.61 -8.76
CA ILE A 56 10.93 15.01 -8.33
C ILE A 56 10.75 15.03 -6.82
N ALA A 57 11.48 15.92 -6.14
CA ALA A 57 11.35 16.18 -4.70
C ALA A 57 10.69 17.53 -4.44
N LEU A 58 9.65 17.54 -3.61
CA LEU A 58 9.07 18.73 -2.99
C LEU A 58 9.40 18.72 -1.51
N THR A 59 9.71 19.89 -0.94
CA THR A 59 10.24 20.00 0.42
C THR A 59 9.23 19.80 1.55
N ALA A 60 8.01 19.39 1.23
CA ALA A 60 6.91 19.02 2.15
C ALA A 60 6.42 20.15 3.08
N GLY A 61 6.55 21.42 2.65
CA GLY A 61 6.01 22.56 3.38
C GLY A 61 6.38 22.55 4.87
N GLY A 62 5.44 22.82 5.75
CA GLY A 62 5.64 22.86 7.19
C GLY A 62 6.01 21.53 7.86
N GLU A 63 5.78 20.40 7.18
CA GLU A 63 6.11 19.06 7.68
C GLU A 63 7.54 18.62 7.27
N GLY A 64 8.19 19.39 6.40
CA GLY A 64 9.53 19.08 5.90
C GLY A 64 10.66 19.62 6.76
N ALA A 65 11.84 18.97 6.65
CA ALA A 65 13.04 19.35 7.38
C ALA A 65 13.43 20.80 7.13
N LEU A 66 13.27 21.29 5.90
CA LEU A 66 13.70 22.62 5.52
C LEU A 66 12.94 23.71 6.28
N ALA A 67 11.61 23.63 6.28
CA ALA A 67 10.76 24.57 7.00
C ALA A 67 10.95 24.47 8.52
N ARG A 68 11.06 23.25 9.06
CA ARG A 68 11.35 23.06 10.49
C ARG A 68 12.65 23.71 10.92
N LEU A 69 13.75 23.47 10.19
CA LEU A 69 15.07 24.04 10.51
C LEU A 69 15.07 25.57 10.47
N LEU A 70 14.39 26.17 9.48
CA LEU A 70 14.23 27.62 9.39
C LEU A 70 13.37 28.18 10.53
N ALA A 71 12.25 27.51 10.85
CA ALA A 71 11.39 27.89 11.97
C ALA A 71 12.08 27.77 13.34
N GLU A 72 13.08 26.89 13.48
CA GLU A 72 13.91 26.70 14.66
C GLU A 72 15.16 27.62 14.69
N ASP A 73 15.25 28.59 13.79
CA ASP A 73 16.40 29.51 13.67
C ASP A 73 17.75 28.81 13.40
N GLN A 74 17.71 27.75 12.55
CA GLN A 74 18.89 26.97 12.16
C GLN A 74 19.25 27.14 10.66
N PRO A 75 19.51 28.35 10.15
CA PRO A 75 19.69 28.60 8.72
C PRO A 75 20.90 27.84 8.14
N GLY A 76 21.98 27.66 8.86
CA GLY A 76 23.14 26.90 8.38
C GLY A 76 22.85 25.41 8.16
N ALA A 77 21.98 24.78 8.98
CA ALA A 77 21.54 23.41 8.78
C ALA A 77 20.55 23.32 7.62
N ALA A 78 19.66 24.31 7.48
CA ALA A 78 18.74 24.41 6.35
C ALA A 78 19.49 24.54 5.02
N ASP A 79 20.52 25.38 4.96
CA ASP A 79 21.39 25.55 3.80
C ASP A 79 22.10 24.24 3.41
N ALA A 80 22.67 23.53 4.37
CA ALA A 80 23.36 22.26 4.14
C ALA A 80 22.37 21.18 3.65
N TYR A 81 21.13 21.17 4.16
CA TYR A 81 20.09 20.25 3.73
C TYR A 81 19.61 20.57 2.30
N ALA A 82 19.38 21.85 1.99
CA ALA A 82 19.02 22.30 0.63
C ALA A 82 20.10 21.92 -0.39
N ASP A 83 21.38 22.17 -0.07
CA ASP A 83 22.51 21.77 -0.93
C ASP A 83 22.57 20.26 -1.14
N ARG A 84 22.18 19.48 -0.14
CA ARG A 84 22.12 18.04 -0.27
C ARG A 84 20.98 17.60 -1.20
N LEU A 85 19.78 18.19 -1.06
CA LEU A 85 18.66 17.91 -1.96
C LEU A 85 18.99 18.25 -3.41
N VAL A 86 19.63 19.40 -3.67
CA VAL A 86 20.06 19.80 -5.00
C VAL A 86 21.03 18.80 -5.63
N ARG A 87 21.96 18.26 -4.85
CA ARG A 87 22.88 17.22 -5.32
C ARG A 87 22.17 15.90 -5.61
N LEU A 88 21.19 15.50 -4.77
CA LEU A 88 20.43 14.26 -4.93
C LEU A 88 19.44 14.33 -6.10
N PHE A 89 18.85 15.50 -6.32
CA PHE A 89 17.80 15.72 -7.33
C PHE A 89 18.15 16.90 -8.26
N PRO A 90 19.23 16.84 -9.05
CA PRO A 90 19.61 17.94 -9.95
C PRO A 90 18.43 18.33 -10.86
N ASP A 91 18.08 19.63 -10.88
CA ASP A 91 16.94 20.22 -11.62
C ASP A 91 15.55 19.61 -11.31
N ARG A 92 15.41 18.97 -10.15
CA ARG A 92 14.19 18.24 -9.75
C ARG A 92 13.80 18.49 -8.29
N VAL A 93 14.29 19.56 -7.67
CA VAL A 93 13.89 20.04 -6.33
C VAL A 93 12.94 21.22 -6.50
N TYR A 94 11.85 21.21 -5.78
CA TYR A 94 10.93 22.35 -5.65
C TYR A 94 10.81 22.71 -4.17
N ILE A 95 10.95 24.00 -3.88
CA ILE A 95 10.64 24.54 -2.55
C ILE A 95 9.12 24.64 -2.45
N GLU A 96 8.55 23.85 -1.56
CA GLU A 96 7.11 23.77 -1.35
C GLU A 96 6.63 24.82 -0.38
N ILE A 97 5.67 25.63 -0.82
CA ILE A 97 4.98 26.63 0.00
C ILE A 97 3.53 26.18 0.18
N SER A 98 3.13 25.98 1.43
CA SER A 98 1.75 25.69 1.81
C SER A 98 1.28 26.73 2.83
N ARG A 99 -0.01 27.09 2.78
CA ARG A 99 -0.61 28.14 3.60
C ARG A 99 -1.91 27.61 4.23
N ARG A 100 -1.75 26.78 5.28
CA ARG A 100 -2.86 26.10 6.00
C ARG A 100 -3.05 26.63 7.41
N LEU A 101 -2.55 27.81 7.72
CA LEU A 101 -2.53 28.36 9.08
C LEU A 101 -1.69 27.49 10.06
N ASP A 102 -0.73 26.74 9.55
CA ASP A 102 0.23 26.01 10.37
C ASP A 102 1.31 26.98 10.89
N PRO A 103 1.67 26.93 12.20
CA PRO A 103 2.67 27.85 12.76
C PRO A 103 4.06 27.72 12.14
N VAL A 104 4.49 26.51 11.73
CA VAL A 104 5.79 26.29 11.10
C VAL A 104 5.80 26.89 9.70
N GLU A 105 4.72 26.71 8.92
CA GLU A 105 4.55 27.31 7.59
C GLU A 105 4.69 28.84 7.68
N GLY A 106 3.90 29.48 8.55
CA GLY A 106 3.92 30.94 8.68
C GLY A 106 5.24 31.51 9.19
N LYS A 107 5.98 30.77 10.04
CA LYS A 107 7.27 31.22 10.55
C LYS A 107 8.42 31.04 9.53
N ALA A 108 8.35 30.00 8.68
CA ALA A 108 9.41 29.64 7.75
C ALA A 108 9.26 30.27 6.35
N GLU A 109 8.08 30.75 5.95
CA GLU A 109 7.77 31.13 4.57
C GLU A 109 8.75 32.15 3.99
N ASP A 110 8.98 33.28 4.66
CA ASP A 110 9.89 34.32 4.18
C ASP A 110 11.30 33.74 3.94
N ALA A 111 11.82 32.97 4.89
CA ALA A 111 13.14 32.38 4.80
C ALA A 111 13.22 31.27 3.72
N LEU A 112 12.13 30.53 3.47
CA LEU A 112 12.03 29.57 2.37
C LEU A 112 12.08 30.28 1.01
N LEU A 113 11.36 31.41 0.87
CA LEU A 113 11.38 32.22 -0.36
C LEU A 113 12.76 32.82 -0.61
N ASP A 114 13.39 33.41 0.42
CA ASP A 114 14.76 33.93 0.33
C ASP A 114 15.75 32.84 -0.10
N LEU A 115 15.67 31.66 0.50
CA LEU A 115 16.50 30.52 0.14
C LEU A 115 16.25 30.05 -1.31
N ALA A 116 14.99 29.98 -1.75
CA ALA A 116 14.62 29.58 -3.09
C ALA A 116 15.19 30.54 -4.13
N TYR A 117 14.96 31.84 -3.96
CA TYR A 117 15.44 32.86 -4.89
C TYR A 117 16.98 32.98 -4.90
N ALA A 118 17.62 32.90 -3.73
CA ALA A 118 19.09 32.96 -3.65
C ALA A 118 19.79 31.80 -4.37
N ARG A 119 19.11 30.65 -4.51
CA ARG A 119 19.63 29.42 -5.15
C ARG A 119 19.05 29.12 -6.53
N ASP A 120 18.20 30.03 -7.05
CA ASP A 120 17.45 29.81 -8.30
C ASP A 120 16.66 28.47 -8.30
N LEU A 121 16.08 28.13 -7.14
CA LEU A 121 15.23 26.93 -7.00
C LEU A 121 13.76 27.28 -7.27
N PRO A 122 13.03 26.48 -8.06
CA PRO A 122 11.62 26.73 -8.30
C PRO A 122 10.81 26.53 -7.03
N ILE A 123 9.84 27.42 -6.81
CA ILE A 123 8.83 27.29 -5.75
C ILE A 123 7.56 26.65 -6.31
N VAL A 124 6.83 25.92 -5.50
CA VAL A 124 5.53 25.32 -5.87
C VAL A 124 4.51 25.50 -4.75
N ALA A 125 3.31 25.98 -5.12
CA ALA A 125 2.20 26.12 -4.20
C ALA A 125 1.51 24.76 -4.01
N THR A 126 1.29 24.35 -2.76
CA THR A 126 0.57 23.12 -2.46
C THR A 126 -0.57 23.34 -1.47
N ASN A 127 -1.49 22.41 -1.44
CA ASN A 127 -2.57 22.34 -0.48
C ASN A 127 -2.66 20.93 0.09
N PRO A 128 -1.78 20.55 1.05
CA PRO A 128 -1.86 19.27 1.75
C PRO A 128 -3.21 19.14 2.45
N THR A 129 -4.09 18.33 1.88
CA THR A 129 -5.50 18.24 2.23
C THR A 129 -5.76 17.08 3.17
N CYS A 130 -6.45 17.33 4.28
CA CYS A 130 -6.89 16.30 5.22
C CYS A 130 -8.38 15.95 5.06
N TYR A 131 -9.21 16.86 4.58
CA TYR A 131 -10.66 16.66 4.42
C TYR A 131 -11.21 17.55 3.28
N ALA A 132 -12.44 17.21 2.84
CA ALA A 132 -13.00 17.78 1.61
C ALA A 132 -13.43 19.26 1.74
N GLU A 133 -14.12 19.62 2.81
CA GLU A 133 -14.73 20.94 3.03
C GLU A 133 -14.50 21.43 4.46
N PRO A 134 -14.53 22.76 4.72
CA PRO A 134 -14.23 23.33 6.03
C PRO A 134 -15.03 22.72 7.20
N HIS A 135 -16.30 22.39 6.97
CA HIS A 135 -17.17 21.86 8.02
C HIS A 135 -16.83 20.39 8.43
N PHE A 136 -15.98 19.68 7.67
CA PHE A 136 -15.51 18.35 8.04
C PHE A 136 -14.35 18.34 9.04
N HIS A 137 -13.82 19.49 9.42
CA HIS A 137 -12.69 19.57 10.35
C HIS A 137 -12.99 18.85 11.68
N GLU A 138 -14.16 19.08 12.30
CA GLU A 138 -14.54 18.41 13.55
C GLU A 138 -14.65 16.89 13.39
N ALA A 139 -15.22 16.42 12.28
CA ALA A 139 -15.32 14.99 12.00
C ALA A 139 -13.94 14.36 11.78
N HIS A 140 -13.03 15.05 11.09
CA HIS A 140 -11.65 14.59 10.91
C HIS A 140 -10.89 14.55 12.24
N ASP A 141 -11.11 15.52 13.12
CA ASP A 141 -10.51 15.55 14.45
C ASP A 141 -10.94 14.34 15.30
N VAL A 142 -12.23 13.97 15.24
CA VAL A 142 -12.73 12.73 15.88
C VAL A 142 -12.10 11.49 15.27
N MET A 143 -11.90 11.44 13.94
CA MET A 143 -11.23 10.31 13.27
C MET A 143 -9.77 10.15 13.74
N LEU A 144 -9.03 11.26 13.92
CA LEU A 144 -7.69 11.21 14.50
C LEU A 144 -7.70 10.66 15.93
N CYS A 145 -8.67 11.07 16.75
CA CYS A 145 -8.83 10.53 18.10
C CYS A 145 -9.08 9.01 18.08
N ILE A 146 -9.95 8.52 17.18
CA ILE A 146 -10.21 7.09 17.03
C ILE A 146 -8.92 6.33 16.62
N ALA A 147 -8.17 6.87 15.64
CA ALA A 147 -6.93 6.27 15.16
C ALA A 147 -5.85 6.16 16.25
N GLU A 148 -5.77 7.12 17.14
CA GLU A 148 -4.75 7.21 18.19
C GLU A 148 -5.26 6.72 19.57
N SER A 149 -6.48 6.19 19.65
CA SER A 149 -7.13 5.81 20.92
C SER A 149 -7.12 6.95 21.94
N ALA A 150 -7.32 8.18 21.48
CA ALA A 150 -7.38 9.39 22.29
C ALA A 150 -8.81 9.93 22.40
N TYR A 151 -9.03 10.87 23.32
CA TYR A 151 -10.28 11.61 23.45
C TYR A 151 -10.10 13.04 22.90
N VAL A 152 -11.20 13.67 22.49
CA VAL A 152 -11.18 15.05 21.97
C VAL A 152 -10.62 16.05 22.99
N GLU A 153 -10.87 15.81 24.28
CA GLU A 153 -10.36 16.62 25.39
C GLU A 153 -8.92 16.33 25.80
N THR A 154 -8.28 15.30 25.19
CA THR A 154 -6.87 14.97 25.49
C THR A 154 -5.96 16.11 25.04
N ALA A 155 -5.16 16.63 25.97
CA ALA A 155 -4.12 17.61 25.66
C ALA A 155 -2.97 16.97 24.83
N ASP A 156 -2.30 17.79 24.05
CA ASP A 156 -1.10 17.40 23.27
C ASP A 156 -1.29 16.22 22.28
N ARG A 157 -2.53 15.99 21.85
CA ARG A 157 -2.84 15.02 20.81
C ARG A 157 -2.60 15.56 19.42
N ARG A 158 -2.51 14.68 18.44
CA ARG A 158 -2.46 15.06 17.03
C ARG A 158 -3.78 15.74 16.62
N THR A 159 -3.64 16.87 15.94
CA THR A 159 -4.76 17.61 15.33
C THR A 159 -4.39 17.99 13.90
N SER A 160 -5.37 18.30 13.08
CA SER A 160 -5.15 18.92 11.77
C SER A 160 -5.47 20.42 11.84
N SER A 161 -4.86 21.19 10.93
CA SER A 161 -5.25 22.58 10.77
C SER A 161 -6.71 22.70 10.33
N PRO A 162 -7.50 23.65 10.87
CA PRO A 162 -8.85 23.93 10.41
C PRO A 162 -8.89 24.44 8.94
N ASP A 163 -7.74 24.79 8.38
CA ASP A 163 -7.60 25.23 6.99
C ASP A 163 -7.03 24.15 6.05
N ALA A 164 -6.89 22.90 6.51
CA ALA A 164 -6.42 21.76 5.71
C ALA A 164 -7.54 21.11 4.88
N TRP A 165 -8.45 21.89 4.32
CA TRP A 165 -9.51 21.41 3.45
C TRP A 165 -9.12 21.52 1.96
N MET A 166 -9.82 20.77 1.08
CA MET A 166 -9.57 20.77 -0.36
C MET A 166 -10.01 22.08 -1.00
N LYS A 167 -9.08 23.00 -1.18
CA LYS A 167 -9.35 24.30 -1.79
C LYS A 167 -9.53 24.18 -3.30
N PRO A 168 -10.61 24.74 -3.87
CA PRO A 168 -10.78 24.84 -5.31
C PRO A 168 -9.76 25.80 -5.94
N ALA A 169 -9.52 25.67 -7.25
CA ALA A 169 -8.53 26.46 -7.97
C ALA A 169 -8.69 27.98 -7.80
N GLY A 170 -9.92 28.47 -7.66
CA GLY A 170 -10.19 29.90 -7.41
C GLY A 170 -9.69 30.36 -6.05
N GLU A 171 -9.81 29.50 -5.03
CA GLU A 171 -9.31 29.78 -3.69
C GLU A 171 -7.78 29.77 -3.66
N MET A 172 -7.16 28.76 -4.29
CA MET A 172 -5.69 28.67 -4.40
C MET A 172 -5.11 29.91 -5.12
N ARG A 173 -5.76 30.42 -6.18
CA ARG A 173 -5.32 31.65 -6.87
C ARG A 173 -5.38 32.89 -5.98
N ARG A 174 -6.38 32.98 -5.08
CA ARG A 174 -6.45 34.09 -4.12
C ARG A 174 -5.42 33.96 -3.02
N LEU A 175 -5.19 32.74 -2.56
CA LEU A 175 -4.24 32.46 -1.46
C LEU A 175 -2.79 32.73 -1.86
N PHE A 176 -2.47 32.57 -3.15
CA PHE A 176 -1.12 32.73 -3.72
C PHE A 176 -1.08 33.79 -4.82
N ASP A 177 -1.87 34.86 -4.70
CA ASP A 177 -1.90 35.94 -5.70
C ASP A 177 -0.59 36.74 -5.75
N ASP A 178 0.18 36.71 -4.67
CA ASP A 178 1.53 37.27 -4.49
C ASP A 178 2.65 36.38 -5.07
N LEU A 179 2.37 35.07 -5.33
CA LEU A 179 3.34 34.08 -5.82
C LEU A 179 2.81 33.35 -7.06
N PRO A 180 2.53 34.04 -8.18
CA PRO A 180 1.94 33.43 -9.36
C PRO A 180 2.80 32.33 -9.99
N GLU A 181 4.12 32.39 -9.88
CA GLU A 181 5.05 31.36 -10.34
C GLU A 181 4.92 30.07 -9.56
N ALA A 182 4.63 30.12 -8.25
CA ALA A 182 4.39 28.93 -7.44
C ALA A 182 3.14 28.17 -7.90
N LEU A 183 2.10 28.91 -8.30
CA LEU A 183 0.89 28.30 -8.91
C LEU A 183 1.17 27.76 -10.31
N ALA A 184 1.93 28.47 -11.15
CA ALA A 184 2.29 28.00 -12.49
C ALA A 184 3.08 26.68 -12.41
N ASN A 185 3.98 26.55 -11.45
CA ASN A 185 4.79 25.36 -11.24
C ASN A 185 3.98 24.12 -10.84
N THR A 186 2.76 24.25 -10.32
CA THR A 186 1.88 23.10 -10.09
C THR A 186 1.59 22.34 -11.39
N LEU A 187 1.37 23.08 -12.50
CA LEU A 187 1.15 22.50 -13.82
C LEU A 187 2.45 21.91 -14.39
N VAL A 188 3.58 22.57 -14.17
CA VAL A 188 4.89 22.07 -14.60
C VAL A 188 5.18 20.73 -13.93
N VAL A 189 5.02 20.62 -12.62
CA VAL A 189 5.20 19.36 -11.89
C VAL A 189 4.24 18.29 -12.40
N ALA A 190 2.95 18.62 -12.57
CA ALA A 190 1.96 17.68 -13.10
C ALA A 190 2.31 17.17 -14.50
N GLN A 191 2.80 18.05 -15.39
CA GLN A 191 3.25 17.66 -16.74
C GLN A 191 4.51 16.81 -16.73
N ARG A 192 5.43 17.04 -15.79
CA ARG A 192 6.65 16.24 -15.62
C ARG A 192 6.36 14.85 -15.05
N CYS A 193 5.29 14.66 -14.31
CA CYS A 193 4.89 13.39 -13.67
C CYS A 193 3.90 12.62 -14.55
N ALA A 194 4.31 12.26 -15.77
CA ALA A 194 3.45 11.62 -16.77
C ALA A 194 3.50 10.08 -16.72
N VAL A 195 3.59 9.49 -15.54
CA VAL A 195 3.65 8.04 -15.34
C VAL A 195 2.50 7.58 -14.44
N ALA A 196 1.98 6.39 -14.71
CA ALA A 196 1.05 5.68 -13.84
C ALA A 196 1.66 4.34 -13.43
N ALA A 197 1.24 3.83 -12.28
CA ALA A 197 1.62 2.50 -11.82
C ALA A 197 1.32 1.45 -12.90
N PRO A 198 2.30 0.62 -13.31
CA PRO A 198 2.08 -0.35 -14.36
C PRO A 198 1.08 -1.42 -13.91
N LYS A 199 0.11 -1.73 -14.78
CA LYS A 199 -0.77 -2.87 -14.56
C LYS A 199 0.03 -4.15 -14.77
N ARG A 200 0.22 -4.93 -13.73
CA ARG A 200 0.89 -6.23 -13.79
C ARG A 200 -0.13 -7.34 -13.53
N LYS A 201 0.08 -8.49 -14.17
CA LYS A 201 -0.66 -9.69 -13.79
C LYS A 201 -0.24 -10.11 -12.39
N PRO A 202 -1.15 -10.70 -11.59
CA PRO A 202 -0.77 -11.28 -10.30
C PRO A 202 0.40 -12.24 -10.48
N ILE A 203 1.41 -12.13 -9.61
CA ILE A 203 2.58 -13.01 -9.58
C ILE A 203 2.42 -13.88 -8.34
N LEU A 204 2.24 -15.17 -8.56
CA LEU A 204 2.21 -16.17 -7.49
C LEU A 204 3.52 -16.96 -7.53
N PRO A 205 4.07 -17.36 -6.36
CA PRO A 205 5.17 -18.29 -6.33
C PRO A 205 4.74 -19.63 -6.94
N SER A 206 5.63 -20.30 -7.68
CA SER A 206 5.34 -21.62 -8.23
C SER A 206 5.89 -22.71 -7.32
N LEU A 207 5.04 -23.68 -6.94
CA LEU A 207 5.41 -24.83 -6.12
C LEU A 207 5.93 -26.02 -6.95
N ALA A 208 5.70 -26.00 -8.27
CA ALA A 208 6.05 -27.11 -9.16
C ALA A 208 6.81 -26.71 -10.42
N GLY A 209 7.34 -25.47 -10.44
CA GLY A 209 8.16 -24.93 -11.51
C GLY A 209 7.38 -24.34 -12.68
N ASP A 210 6.32 -25.00 -13.15
CA ASP A 210 5.45 -24.52 -14.22
C ASP A 210 3.98 -24.92 -14.02
N ILE A 211 3.11 -24.43 -14.89
CA ILE A 211 1.65 -24.67 -14.78
C ILE A 211 1.26 -26.12 -15.01
N GLU A 212 2.04 -26.87 -15.80
CA GLU A 212 1.77 -28.30 -16.05
C GLU A 212 2.15 -29.13 -14.83
N GLY A 213 3.28 -28.82 -14.19
CA GLY A 213 3.67 -29.40 -12.92
C GLY A 213 2.68 -29.09 -11.79
N GLU A 214 2.20 -27.85 -11.69
CA GLU A 214 1.18 -27.45 -10.75
C GLU A 214 -0.15 -28.18 -10.98
N ALA A 215 -0.55 -28.36 -12.23
CA ALA A 215 -1.75 -29.12 -12.59
C ALA A 215 -1.65 -30.60 -12.23
N ALA A 216 -0.48 -31.21 -12.44
CA ALA A 216 -0.21 -32.61 -12.04
C ALA A 216 -0.24 -32.76 -10.52
N MET A 217 0.45 -31.86 -9.79
CA MET A 217 0.51 -31.84 -8.34
C MET A 217 -0.87 -31.62 -7.72
N LEU A 218 -1.68 -30.72 -8.29
CA LEU A 218 -3.06 -30.49 -7.85
C LEU A 218 -3.90 -31.75 -7.95
N ARG A 219 -3.85 -32.45 -9.11
CA ARG A 219 -4.60 -33.68 -9.33
C ARG A 219 -4.21 -34.77 -8.33
N GLU A 220 -2.91 -34.97 -8.12
CA GLU A 220 -2.37 -35.96 -7.19
C GLU A 220 -2.79 -35.66 -5.74
N GLN A 221 -2.56 -34.45 -5.27
CA GLN A 221 -2.87 -34.07 -3.90
C GLN A 221 -4.38 -34.05 -3.62
N ALA A 222 -5.18 -33.57 -4.58
CA ALA A 222 -6.64 -33.56 -4.43
C ALA A 222 -7.23 -34.97 -4.41
N ALA A 223 -6.72 -35.90 -5.25
CA ALA A 223 -7.17 -37.29 -5.23
C ALA A 223 -6.81 -37.98 -3.90
N ALA A 224 -5.55 -37.88 -3.46
CA ALA A 224 -5.11 -38.44 -2.20
C ALA A 224 -5.87 -37.84 -0.99
N GLY A 225 -6.10 -36.54 -1.02
CA GLY A 225 -6.85 -35.86 0.05
C GLY A 225 -8.33 -36.25 0.06
N LEU A 226 -8.96 -36.44 -1.09
CA LEU A 226 -10.34 -36.94 -1.16
C LEU A 226 -10.44 -38.36 -0.58
N ASP A 227 -9.53 -39.26 -0.93
CA ASP A 227 -9.51 -40.61 -0.38
C ASP A 227 -9.43 -40.61 1.15
N MET A 228 -8.55 -39.78 1.71
CA MET A 228 -8.42 -39.61 3.16
C MET A 228 -9.72 -39.07 3.81
N ARG A 229 -10.37 -38.10 3.17
CA ARG A 229 -11.66 -37.54 3.66
C ARG A 229 -12.78 -38.58 3.66
N LEU A 230 -12.92 -39.33 2.56
CA LEU A 230 -13.96 -40.36 2.42
C LEU A 230 -13.73 -41.54 3.38
N GLU A 231 -12.48 -41.96 3.58
CA GLU A 231 -12.13 -42.98 4.59
C GLU A 231 -12.53 -42.53 5.99
N LYS A 232 -12.21 -41.28 6.36
CA LYS A 232 -12.56 -40.69 7.66
C LYS A 232 -14.09 -40.60 7.87
N LEU A 233 -14.84 -40.38 6.82
CA LEU A 233 -16.33 -40.37 6.84
C LEU A 233 -16.94 -41.78 6.83
N GLY A 234 -16.15 -42.83 6.61
CA GLY A 234 -16.63 -44.19 6.50
C GLY A 234 -17.34 -44.49 5.16
N VAL A 235 -17.11 -43.68 4.13
CA VAL A 235 -17.65 -43.86 2.77
C VAL A 235 -16.80 -44.88 2.03
N VAL A 236 -17.24 -46.15 2.03
CA VAL A 236 -16.44 -47.27 1.49
C VAL A 236 -17.02 -47.87 0.21
N SER A 237 -18.32 -47.67 -0.08
CA SER A 237 -18.92 -48.22 -1.27
C SER A 237 -18.62 -47.39 -2.52
N GLU A 238 -18.41 -48.06 -3.66
CA GLU A 238 -18.12 -47.39 -4.93
C GLU A 238 -19.26 -46.42 -5.33
N ALA A 239 -20.51 -46.81 -5.07
CA ALA A 239 -21.67 -46.01 -5.39
C ALA A 239 -21.73 -44.68 -4.60
N GLU A 240 -21.29 -44.69 -3.34
CA GLU A 240 -21.21 -43.47 -2.49
C GLU A 240 -20.04 -42.60 -2.85
N ARG A 241 -18.91 -43.18 -3.28
CA ARG A 241 -17.67 -42.46 -3.68
C ARG A 241 -17.84 -41.76 -5.04
N GLN A 242 -18.59 -42.36 -5.97
CA GLN A 242 -18.68 -41.91 -7.34
C GLN A 242 -19.06 -40.42 -7.50
N PRO A 243 -20.04 -39.86 -6.80
CA PRO A 243 -20.37 -38.43 -6.89
C PRO A 243 -19.23 -37.50 -6.53
N TYR A 244 -18.43 -37.89 -5.53
CA TYR A 244 -17.24 -37.11 -5.10
C TYR A 244 -16.12 -37.15 -6.15
N LEU A 245 -15.90 -38.32 -6.75
CA LEU A 245 -14.85 -38.49 -7.79
C LEU A 245 -15.22 -37.70 -9.05
N GLU A 246 -16.49 -37.73 -9.46
CA GLU A 246 -16.98 -36.95 -10.61
C GLU A 246 -16.86 -35.47 -10.37
N ARG A 247 -17.25 -35.00 -9.17
CA ARG A 247 -17.14 -33.58 -8.79
C ARG A 247 -15.69 -33.14 -8.68
N LEU A 248 -14.81 -33.94 -8.09
CA LEU A 248 -13.38 -33.65 -8.00
C LEU A 248 -12.76 -33.44 -9.37
N ARG A 249 -13.05 -34.37 -10.32
CA ARG A 249 -12.56 -34.28 -11.70
C ARG A 249 -13.05 -33.00 -12.37
N PHE A 250 -14.32 -32.72 -12.28
CA PHE A 250 -14.95 -31.53 -12.86
C PHE A 250 -14.33 -30.26 -12.34
N GLU A 251 -14.21 -30.11 -11.03
CA GLU A 251 -13.62 -28.91 -10.40
C GLU A 251 -12.14 -28.76 -10.76
N THR A 252 -11.37 -29.86 -10.68
CA THR A 252 -9.93 -29.83 -11.00
C THR A 252 -9.69 -29.38 -12.44
N ASP A 253 -10.51 -29.86 -13.40
CA ASP A 253 -10.38 -29.47 -14.81
C ASP A 253 -10.68 -27.97 -15.01
N ILE A 254 -11.70 -27.43 -14.33
CA ILE A 254 -12.01 -26.00 -14.36
C ILE A 254 -10.90 -25.17 -13.72
N ILE A 255 -10.41 -25.56 -12.56
CA ILE A 255 -9.32 -24.85 -11.85
C ILE A 255 -8.07 -24.75 -12.75
N ILE A 256 -7.71 -25.85 -13.42
CA ILE A 256 -6.57 -25.90 -14.32
C ILE A 256 -6.83 -25.06 -15.58
N GLN A 257 -8.02 -25.19 -16.19
CA GLN A 257 -8.40 -24.41 -17.36
C GLN A 257 -8.35 -22.89 -17.09
N MET A 258 -8.75 -22.47 -15.91
CA MET A 258 -8.70 -21.05 -15.49
C MET A 258 -7.30 -20.58 -15.05
N GLY A 259 -6.31 -21.47 -14.95
CA GLY A 259 -4.92 -21.13 -14.60
C GLY A 259 -4.67 -20.91 -13.11
N PHE A 260 -5.47 -21.51 -12.23
CA PHE A 260 -5.36 -21.36 -10.79
C PHE A 260 -4.84 -22.57 -9.99
N PRO A 261 -4.20 -23.61 -10.62
CA PRO A 261 -3.72 -24.76 -9.84
C PRO A 261 -2.72 -24.34 -8.77
N GLY A 262 -1.77 -23.43 -9.10
CA GLY A 262 -0.78 -22.93 -8.17
C GLY A 262 -1.41 -22.18 -6.99
N TYR A 263 -2.47 -21.41 -7.21
CA TYR A 263 -3.17 -20.71 -6.13
C TYR A 263 -3.75 -21.68 -5.09
N PHE A 264 -4.43 -22.74 -5.53
CA PHE A 264 -4.97 -23.77 -4.63
C PHE A 264 -3.85 -24.49 -3.86
N LEU A 265 -2.76 -24.80 -4.52
CA LEU A 265 -1.60 -25.45 -3.88
C LEU A 265 -0.96 -24.55 -2.81
N ILE A 266 -0.76 -23.27 -3.09
CA ILE A 266 -0.21 -22.30 -2.13
C ILE A 266 -1.10 -22.20 -0.90
N VAL A 267 -2.43 -22.05 -1.10
CA VAL A 267 -3.38 -21.95 0.01
C VAL A 267 -3.39 -23.23 0.82
N ALA A 268 -3.36 -24.40 0.17
CA ALA A 268 -3.28 -25.68 0.86
C ALA A 268 -1.98 -25.82 1.66
N ASP A 269 -0.85 -25.35 1.14
CA ASP A 269 0.45 -25.42 1.78
C ASP A 269 0.47 -24.67 3.11
N PHE A 270 0.12 -23.38 3.11
CA PHE A 270 0.17 -22.60 4.35
C PHE A 270 -0.92 -23.00 5.36
N ILE A 271 -2.09 -23.49 4.91
CA ILE A 271 -3.13 -24.00 5.81
C ILE A 271 -2.69 -25.31 6.46
N LYS A 272 -2.09 -26.24 5.71
CA LYS A 272 -1.51 -27.46 6.26
C LYS A 272 -0.41 -27.14 7.25
N TRP A 273 0.49 -26.23 6.88
CA TRP A 273 1.55 -25.79 7.80
C TRP A 273 0.99 -25.26 9.13
N ALA A 274 -0.04 -24.40 9.07
CA ALA A 274 -0.69 -23.88 10.27
C ALA A 274 -1.30 -25.00 11.13
N LYS A 275 -2.04 -25.93 10.52
CA LYS A 275 -2.66 -27.08 11.20
C LYS A 275 -1.60 -28.00 11.83
N ASP A 276 -0.47 -28.24 11.15
CA ASP A 276 0.63 -29.08 11.63
C ASP A 276 1.41 -28.44 12.80
N HIS A 277 1.25 -27.11 12.99
CA HIS A 277 1.87 -26.34 14.08
C HIS A 277 0.87 -25.94 15.18
N ASP A 278 -0.27 -26.62 15.27
CA ASP A 278 -1.32 -26.38 16.26
C ASP A 278 -1.89 -24.94 16.21
N ILE A 279 -1.81 -24.26 15.05
CA ILE A 279 -2.42 -22.96 14.83
C ILE A 279 -3.86 -23.18 14.38
N PRO A 280 -4.87 -22.66 15.10
CA PRO A 280 -6.27 -22.84 14.74
C PRO A 280 -6.60 -22.25 13.37
N VAL A 281 -7.23 -23.04 12.51
CA VAL A 281 -7.74 -22.61 11.22
C VAL A 281 -9.25 -22.89 11.19
N GLY A 282 -10.04 -21.90 10.79
CA GLY A 282 -11.49 -22.03 10.66
C GLY A 282 -11.89 -23.04 9.57
N PRO A 283 -13.13 -23.54 9.59
CA PRO A 283 -13.60 -24.55 8.62
C PRO A 283 -13.78 -24.00 7.19
N GLY A 284 -13.57 -22.73 6.99
CA GLY A 284 -13.84 -22.00 5.75
C GLY A 284 -15.17 -21.26 5.77
N ARG A 285 -15.24 -20.19 5.02
CA ARG A 285 -16.46 -19.37 4.83
C ARG A 285 -16.58 -18.94 3.36
N GLY A 286 -17.68 -18.28 3.02
CA GLY A 286 -17.89 -17.75 1.68
C GLY A 286 -18.09 -18.83 0.61
N SER A 287 -17.77 -18.50 -0.62
CA SER A 287 -18.00 -19.39 -1.78
C SER A 287 -17.00 -20.54 -1.90
N GLY A 288 -15.79 -20.39 -1.34
CA GLY A 288 -14.73 -21.40 -1.36
C GLY A 288 -15.13 -22.72 -0.69
N ALA A 289 -16.04 -22.67 0.30
CA ALA A 289 -16.62 -23.85 0.94
C ALA A 289 -17.40 -24.75 -0.03
N GLY A 290 -17.77 -24.27 -1.22
CA GLY A 290 -18.45 -25.04 -2.26
C GLY A 290 -17.53 -25.95 -3.10
N SER A 291 -16.22 -25.93 -2.87
CA SER A 291 -15.24 -26.71 -3.64
C SER A 291 -14.86 -28.03 -2.96
N VAL A 292 -15.07 -29.15 -3.66
CA VAL A 292 -14.57 -30.47 -3.25
C VAL A 292 -13.03 -30.50 -3.29
N VAL A 293 -12.40 -29.82 -4.24
CA VAL A 293 -10.93 -29.72 -4.31
C VAL A 293 -10.40 -28.99 -3.08
N ALA A 294 -11.01 -27.88 -2.66
CA ALA A 294 -10.62 -27.17 -1.44
C ALA A 294 -10.80 -28.03 -0.19
N TRP A 295 -11.88 -28.78 -0.11
CA TRP A 295 -12.13 -29.71 0.98
C TRP A 295 -11.13 -30.87 1.00
N ALA A 296 -10.83 -31.48 -0.15
CA ALA A 296 -9.83 -32.54 -0.29
C ALA A 296 -8.43 -32.04 0.13
N LEU A 297 -8.05 -30.85 -0.29
CA LEU A 297 -6.76 -30.21 0.07
C LEU A 297 -6.68 -29.70 1.51
N THR A 298 -7.73 -29.88 2.30
CA THR A 298 -7.83 -29.40 3.70
C THR A 298 -7.86 -27.86 3.84
N ILE A 299 -8.11 -27.14 2.76
CA ILE A 299 -8.35 -25.69 2.77
C ILE A 299 -9.64 -25.39 3.54
N THR A 300 -10.69 -26.17 3.29
CA THR A 300 -11.95 -26.11 4.02
C THR A 300 -12.23 -27.42 4.74
N ASP A 301 -13.08 -27.39 5.77
CA ASP A 301 -13.46 -28.57 6.54
C ASP A 301 -14.99 -28.89 6.43
N LEU A 302 -15.66 -28.23 5.49
CA LEU A 302 -17.07 -28.44 5.17
C LEU A 302 -17.20 -29.35 3.93
N ASP A 303 -18.00 -30.40 4.03
CA ASP A 303 -18.30 -31.29 2.89
C ASP A 303 -19.33 -30.62 1.95
N PRO A 304 -18.91 -30.16 0.76
CA PRO A 304 -19.79 -29.39 -0.11
C PRO A 304 -20.91 -30.22 -0.74
N LEU A 305 -20.73 -31.54 -0.93
CA LEU A 305 -21.79 -32.42 -1.45
C LEU A 305 -22.86 -32.65 -0.41
N GLN A 306 -22.45 -32.97 0.80
CA GLN A 306 -23.38 -33.21 1.92
C GLN A 306 -24.24 -31.97 2.21
N LEU A 307 -23.64 -30.78 2.09
CA LEU A 307 -24.31 -29.51 2.35
C LEU A 307 -24.98 -28.89 1.12
N GLY A 308 -24.90 -29.54 -0.04
CA GLY A 308 -25.50 -29.05 -1.29
C GLY A 308 -24.93 -27.75 -1.80
N LEU A 309 -23.63 -27.50 -1.55
CA LEU A 309 -22.94 -26.26 -1.95
C LEU A 309 -22.53 -26.33 -3.43
N LEU A 310 -22.59 -25.18 -4.10
CA LEU A 310 -22.30 -25.05 -5.52
C LEU A 310 -20.91 -24.49 -5.77
N PHE A 311 -20.10 -25.21 -6.55
CA PHE A 311 -18.76 -24.78 -6.99
C PHE A 311 -18.81 -23.58 -7.93
N GLU A 312 -19.83 -23.48 -8.76
CA GLU A 312 -20.01 -22.42 -9.76
C GLU A 312 -20.19 -21.03 -9.13
N ARG A 313 -20.50 -20.98 -7.84
CA ARG A 313 -20.50 -19.72 -7.07
C ARG A 313 -19.10 -19.27 -6.69
N PHE A 314 -18.16 -20.20 -6.60
CA PHE A 314 -16.76 -19.94 -6.27
C PHE A 314 -15.93 -19.69 -7.53
N LEU A 315 -15.94 -20.59 -8.49
CA LEU A 315 -15.28 -20.47 -9.76
C LEU A 315 -16.27 -20.68 -10.91
N ASN A 316 -16.26 -19.75 -11.85
CA ASN A 316 -17.07 -19.82 -13.06
C ASN A 316 -16.23 -19.33 -14.24
N PRO A 317 -15.99 -20.15 -15.30
CA PRO A 317 -15.26 -19.74 -16.50
C PRO A 317 -15.81 -18.49 -17.20
N GLU A 318 -17.10 -18.17 -17.00
CA GLU A 318 -17.74 -16.95 -17.53
C GLU A 318 -17.38 -15.68 -16.72
N ARG A 319 -16.84 -15.84 -15.51
CA ARG A 319 -16.38 -14.75 -14.64
C ARG A 319 -14.86 -14.86 -14.46
N VAL A 320 -14.11 -14.06 -15.20
CA VAL A 320 -12.64 -14.00 -15.10
C VAL A 320 -12.23 -13.17 -13.87
N SER A 321 -12.40 -13.74 -12.67
CA SER A 321 -11.84 -13.18 -11.45
C SER A 321 -11.00 -14.23 -10.74
N MET A 322 -9.92 -13.79 -10.09
CA MET A 322 -9.11 -14.66 -9.24
C MET A 322 -9.99 -15.17 -8.09
N PRO A 323 -9.94 -16.49 -7.76
CA PRO A 323 -10.64 -17.01 -6.60
C PRO A 323 -10.12 -16.38 -5.30
N ASP A 324 -10.98 -16.31 -4.31
CA ASP A 324 -10.65 -15.79 -2.98
C ASP A 324 -11.08 -16.79 -1.92
N PHE A 325 -10.13 -17.23 -1.10
CA PHE A 325 -10.38 -18.09 0.07
C PHE A 325 -10.35 -17.24 1.35
N ASP A 326 -11.44 -17.29 2.09
CA ASP A 326 -11.60 -16.67 3.41
C ASP A 326 -11.44 -17.67 4.59
#